data_77ac378749acc66744dbeeef041cd29a
#
_entry.id   77ac378749acc66744dbeeef041cd29a
#
_cell.length_a   1.000
_cell.length_b   1.000
_cell.length_c   1.000
_cell.angle_alpha   90.00
_cell.angle_beta   90.00
_cell.angle_gamma   90.00
#
_symmetry.space_group_name_H-M   'P 1'
#
loop_
_entity.id
_entity.type
_entity.pdbx_description
1 polymer ?
#
loop_
_entity_poly.entity_id
_entity_poly.type
_entity_poly.pdbx_seq_one_letter_code
_entity_poly.pdbx_strand_id
1 'polypeptide(L)'
;KEVLRLKSFDYLLANEEKSQSQDITIITIDEEAIEKYGQWPWPRNVIADLIVELRQAETGIIVMPILFSEQDRFGHDEYFCETLGYGTVIAQVGTTQKNTSNAVPRGVAKIGNPLNFLYEWPGMVGPELFLSQCANGVGVINTAPEIDGVVRRVPLLMKIGENVYPNMAIETIRVAVGDPSYQVKADNFGVTAMRVPGYATINTDANARIWLRWNKEFNTISAASQDFSAAAGTTVIIALTAEGLSSIVATPTGEKYDYVISANSLQTILDGETITRFDNLLELMLAFFVGCVIIVVCRYTPYWTIALLLGVGTFGGLNYTTIAFDGLVLFDITWILLTAFIVGFHSTFLRFILEFRLKQQIRKQF
;
A
#
# COMPACT_ATOMS: atom_id res chain seq x y z
N LYS A 1 -19.33 -6.68 4.85
CA LYS A 1 -18.89 -5.70 5.86
C LYS A 1 -17.55 -5.10 5.47
N GLU A 2 -16.50 -5.90 5.40
CA GLU A 2 -15.14 -5.44 5.08
C GLU A 2 -15.08 -4.71 3.75
N VAL A 3 -15.71 -5.24 2.70
CA VAL A 3 -15.74 -4.60 1.37
C VAL A 3 -16.37 -3.20 1.41
N LEU A 4 -17.47 -2.99 2.15
CA LEU A 4 -18.10 -1.66 2.26
C LEU A 4 -17.16 -0.66 2.93
N ARG A 5 -16.48 -1.07 3.98
CA ARG A 5 -15.47 -0.25 4.66
C ARG A 5 -14.31 0.11 3.73
N LEU A 6 -13.77 -0.90 3.02
CA LEU A 6 -12.68 -0.67 2.07
C LEU A 6 -13.10 0.28 0.95
N LYS A 7 -14.34 0.18 0.46
CA LYS A 7 -14.88 1.11 -0.54
C LYS A 7 -15.09 2.53 -0.01
N SER A 8 -15.43 2.71 1.27
CA SER A 8 -15.45 4.06 1.86
C SER A 8 -14.05 4.67 1.96
N PHE A 9 -13.04 3.86 2.22
CA PHE A 9 -11.64 4.31 2.23
C PHE A 9 -11.13 4.60 0.80
N ASP A 10 -11.53 3.80 -0.21
CA ASP A 10 -11.21 4.10 -1.61
C ASP A 10 -11.69 5.49 -2.02
N TYR A 11 -12.88 5.90 -1.57
CA TYR A 11 -13.41 7.22 -1.87
C TYR A 11 -12.49 8.33 -1.32
N LEU A 12 -11.94 8.17 -0.13
CA LEU A 12 -11.00 9.13 0.45
C LEU A 12 -9.67 9.11 -0.31
N LEU A 13 -9.08 7.93 -0.50
CA LEU A 13 -7.79 7.74 -1.18
C LEU A 13 -7.80 8.20 -2.65
N ALA A 14 -8.94 8.03 -3.35
CA ALA A 14 -9.05 8.41 -4.76
C ALA A 14 -9.29 9.92 -4.97
N ASN A 15 -9.81 10.62 -3.96
CA ASN A 15 -10.14 12.04 -4.05
C ASN A 15 -9.07 12.95 -3.42
N GLU A 16 -7.90 12.42 -3.07
CA GLU A 16 -6.77 13.25 -2.66
C GLU A 16 -6.33 14.20 -3.78
N GLU A 17 -5.93 15.40 -3.40
CA GLU A 17 -5.34 16.36 -4.33
C GLU A 17 -4.00 15.81 -4.83
N LYS A 18 -3.84 15.74 -6.14
CA LYS A 18 -2.64 15.21 -6.77
C LYS A 18 -1.58 16.28 -6.90
N SER A 19 -0.33 15.89 -6.65
CA SER A 19 0.85 16.73 -6.85
C SER A 19 1.97 15.93 -7.53
N GLN A 20 2.91 16.64 -8.18
CA GLN A 20 4.05 16.00 -8.84
C GLN A 20 5.07 15.54 -7.79
N SER A 21 5.56 14.31 -7.92
CA SER A 21 6.71 13.84 -7.13
C SER A 21 7.98 14.57 -7.57
N GLN A 22 8.79 14.96 -6.58
CA GLN A 22 10.14 15.51 -6.80
C GLN A 22 11.24 14.50 -6.44
N ASP A 23 10.86 13.36 -5.84
CA ASP A 23 11.79 12.39 -5.26
C ASP A 23 12.00 11.18 -6.17
N ILE A 24 11.02 10.88 -7.03
CA ILE A 24 10.98 9.65 -7.82
C ILE A 24 10.72 9.97 -9.29
N THR A 25 11.57 9.40 -10.17
CA THR A 25 11.38 9.39 -11.62
C THR A 25 11.25 7.95 -12.11
N ILE A 26 10.35 7.71 -13.04
CA ILE A 26 10.12 6.41 -13.65
C ILE A 26 10.82 6.35 -15.01
N ILE A 27 11.69 5.39 -15.21
CA ILE A 27 12.25 5.07 -16.52
C ILE A 27 11.45 3.93 -17.12
N THR A 28 10.75 4.20 -18.21
CA THR A 28 9.83 3.25 -18.82
C THR A 28 10.52 2.43 -19.90
N ILE A 29 10.44 1.11 -19.78
CA ILE A 29 10.68 0.18 -20.88
C ILE A 29 9.37 0.03 -21.64
N ASP A 30 9.14 0.96 -22.53
CA ASP A 30 7.95 1.15 -23.36
C ASP A 30 8.16 0.65 -24.78
N GLU A 31 7.22 0.89 -25.68
CA GLU A 31 7.27 0.49 -27.07
C GLU A 31 8.46 1.10 -27.81
N GLU A 32 8.78 2.37 -27.52
CA GLU A 32 9.92 3.06 -28.12
C GLU A 32 11.26 2.42 -27.71
N ALA A 33 11.36 2.03 -26.43
CA ALA A 33 12.52 1.31 -25.92
C ALA A 33 12.65 -0.09 -26.54
N ILE A 34 11.53 -0.79 -26.74
CA ILE A 34 11.51 -2.10 -27.42
C ILE A 34 11.91 -1.95 -28.89
N GLU A 35 11.45 -0.91 -29.57
CA GLU A 35 11.85 -0.65 -30.97
C GLU A 35 13.35 -0.37 -31.07
N LYS A 36 13.92 0.39 -30.14
CA LYS A 36 15.35 0.77 -30.13
C LYS A 36 16.28 -0.39 -29.76
N TYR A 37 15.95 -1.15 -28.72
CA TYR A 37 16.84 -2.14 -28.13
C TYR A 37 16.47 -3.59 -28.44
N GLY A 38 15.34 -3.82 -29.10
CA GLY A 38 14.83 -5.14 -29.43
C GLY A 38 13.89 -5.73 -28.38
N GLN A 39 13.48 -6.95 -28.66
CA GLN A 39 12.47 -7.66 -27.84
C GLN A 39 12.98 -7.95 -26.42
N TRP A 40 12.14 -7.66 -25.43
CA TRP A 40 12.36 -8.05 -24.04
C TRP A 40 12.24 -9.60 -23.85
N PRO A 41 13.02 -10.25 -22.96
CA PRO A 41 14.02 -9.64 -22.06
C PRO A 41 15.34 -9.31 -22.75
N TRP A 42 15.83 -8.10 -22.48
CA TRP A 42 17.09 -7.63 -23.04
C TRP A 42 18.30 -8.36 -22.48
N PRO A 43 19.40 -8.49 -23.24
CA PRO A 43 20.70 -8.88 -22.73
C PRO A 43 21.14 -7.96 -21.59
N ARG A 44 21.88 -8.49 -20.62
CA ARG A 44 22.30 -7.75 -19.42
C ARG A 44 23.13 -6.51 -19.73
N ASN A 45 23.93 -6.52 -20.81
CA ASN A 45 24.69 -5.34 -21.21
C ASN A 45 23.81 -4.14 -21.56
N VAL A 46 22.65 -4.33 -22.19
CA VAL A 46 21.71 -3.23 -22.51
C VAL A 46 21.18 -2.57 -21.23
N ILE A 47 20.85 -3.39 -20.22
CA ILE A 47 20.40 -2.88 -18.92
C ILE A 47 21.59 -2.21 -18.17
N ALA A 48 22.79 -2.77 -18.27
CA ALA A 48 23.99 -2.19 -17.69
C ALA A 48 24.32 -0.81 -18.30
N ASP A 49 24.24 -0.69 -19.63
CA ASP A 49 24.46 0.58 -20.33
C ASP A 49 23.44 1.63 -19.91
N LEU A 50 22.16 1.28 -19.77
CA LEU A 50 21.12 2.17 -19.24
C LEU A 50 21.44 2.62 -17.81
N ILE A 51 21.92 1.74 -16.93
CA ILE A 51 22.36 2.11 -15.57
C ILE A 51 23.52 3.11 -15.64
N VAL A 52 24.49 2.89 -16.52
CA VAL A 52 25.63 3.79 -16.71
C VAL A 52 25.17 5.18 -17.17
N GLU A 53 24.27 5.26 -18.15
CA GLU A 53 23.68 6.53 -18.62
C GLU A 53 22.92 7.25 -17.50
N LEU A 54 22.12 6.55 -16.71
CA LEU A 54 21.43 7.11 -15.55
C LEU A 54 22.40 7.63 -14.49
N ARG A 55 23.53 6.93 -14.25
CA ARG A 55 24.58 7.41 -13.35
C ARG A 55 25.28 8.66 -13.87
N GLN A 56 25.51 8.75 -15.17
CA GLN A 56 26.06 9.95 -15.80
C GLN A 56 25.13 11.16 -15.66
N ALA A 57 23.81 10.91 -15.61
CA ALA A 57 22.78 11.92 -15.30
C ALA A 57 22.64 12.23 -13.80
N GLU A 58 23.57 11.75 -12.95
CA GLU A 58 23.61 12.02 -11.50
C GLU A 58 22.33 11.60 -10.76
N THR A 59 21.70 10.48 -11.17
CA THR A 59 20.53 9.93 -10.47
C THR A 59 20.90 9.40 -9.08
N GLY A 60 19.92 9.33 -8.18
CA GLY A 60 20.05 8.72 -6.87
C GLY A 60 20.08 7.18 -6.92
N ILE A 61 19.29 6.53 -6.07
CA ILE A 61 19.14 5.06 -6.07
C ILE A 61 18.41 4.60 -7.34
N ILE A 62 18.88 3.52 -7.95
CA ILE A 62 18.20 2.88 -9.08
C ILE A 62 17.49 1.63 -8.57
N VAL A 63 16.19 1.59 -8.71
CA VAL A 63 15.30 0.51 -8.27
C VAL A 63 14.81 -0.25 -9.50
N MET A 64 15.04 -1.54 -9.53
CA MET A 64 14.59 -2.42 -10.63
C MET A 64 13.62 -3.46 -10.09
N PRO A 65 12.30 -3.24 -10.17
CA PRO A 65 11.30 -4.24 -9.81
C PRO A 65 11.22 -5.36 -10.87
N ILE A 66 12.37 -5.84 -11.30
CA ILE A 66 12.57 -6.86 -12.33
C ILE A 66 13.35 -8.01 -11.70
N LEU A 67 12.83 -9.24 -11.82
CA LEU A 67 13.48 -10.43 -11.30
C LEU A 67 14.51 -10.96 -12.30
N PHE A 68 15.75 -11.05 -11.85
CA PHE A 68 16.87 -11.61 -12.61
C PHE A 68 17.24 -13.01 -12.04
N SER A 69 16.35 -13.98 -12.17
CA SER A 69 16.49 -15.30 -11.56
C SER A 69 17.42 -16.29 -12.27
N GLU A 70 17.81 -15.97 -13.50
CA GLU A 70 18.63 -16.82 -14.36
C GLU A 70 19.85 -16.06 -14.86
N GLN A 71 20.88 -16.81 -15.26
CA GLN A 71 22.05 -16.26 -15.92
C GLN A 71 21.69 -15.65 -17.29
N ASP A 72 22.45 -14.64 -17.69
CA ASP A 72 22.28 -14.04 -19.01
C ASP A 72 22.66 -15.02 -20.12
N ARG A 73 21.80 -15.20 -21.10
CA ARG A 73 22.01 -16.08 -22.25
C ARG A 73 23.21 -15.68 -23.10
N PHE A 74 23.62 -14.41 -23.00
CA PHE A 74 24.72 -13.81 -23.77
C PHE A 74 25.99 -13.63 -22.96
N GLY A 75 25.99 -14.00 -21.66
CA GLY A 75 27.15 -14.00 -20.80
C GLY A 75 27.59 -12.62 -20.28
N HIS A 76 26.67 -11.64 -20.18
CA HIS A 76 26.99 -10.28 -19.74
C HIS A 76 26.74 -10.05 -18.23
N ASP A 77 26.59 -11.11 -17.42
CA ASP A 77 26.31 -10.96 -15.99
C ASP A 77 27.45 -10.27 -15.23
N GLU A 78 28.73 -10.46 -15.63
CA GLU A 78 29.86 -9.79 -15.01
C GLU A 78 29.80 -8.29 -15.19
N TYR A 79 29.57 -7.81 -16.43
CA TYR A 79 29.43 -6.39 -16.72
C TYR A 79 28.23 -5.78 -16.02
N PHE A 80 27.09 -6.48 -16.00
CA PHE A 80 25.90 -6.06 -15.26
C PHE A 80 26.18 -5.96 -13.76
N CYS A 81 26.88 -6.93 -13.17
CA CYS A 81 27.29 -6.92 -11.78
C CYS A 81 28.09 -5.66 -11.41
N GLU A 82 29.06 -5.26 -12.25
CA GLU A 82 29.86 -4.06 -12.04
C GLU A 82 28.98 -2.80 -11.92
N THR A 83 27.89 -2.73 -12.69
CA THR A 83 26.97 -1.57 -12.65
C THR A 83 26.03 -1.58 -11.44
N LEU A 84 25.73 -2.77 -10.86
CA LEU A 84 24.84 -2.91 -9.70
C LEU A 84 25.46 -2.38 -8.40
N GLY A 85 26.79 -2.28 -8.29
CA GLY A 85 27.49 -1.92 -7.05
C GLY A 85 27.30 -0.48 -6.55
N TYR A 86 26.58 0.37 -7.27
CA TYR A 86 26.50 1.81 -7.00
C TYR A 86 25.10 2.29 -6.60
N GLY A 87 24.50 1.69 -5.58
CA GLY A 87 23.17 2.12 -5.11
C GLY A 87 22.02 1.57 -5.95
N THR A 88 22.04 0.27 -6.22
CA THR A 88 20.95 -0.41 -6.92
C THR A 88 20.18 -1.34 -5.98
N VAL A 89 18.87 -1.45 -6.22
CA VAL A 89 17.97 -2.39 -5.55
C VAL A 89 17.28 -3.22 -6.62
N ILE A 90 17.47 -4.55 -6.56
CA ILE A 90 16.86 -5.51 -7.50
C ILE A 90 15.75 -6.32 -6.82
N ALA A 91 14.94 -7.01 -7.62
CA ALA A 91 13.75 -7.70 -7.12
C ALA A 91 14.02 -9.13 -6.64
N GLN A 92 13.21 -9.53 -5.66
CA GLN A 92 12.87 -10.92 -5.37
C GLN A 92 11.35 -11.07 -5.28
N VAL A 93 10.83 -12.29 -5.49
CA VAL A 93 9.40 -12.55 -5.68
C VAL A 93 8.93 -13.65 -4.73
N GLY A 94 7.91 -13.33 -3.91
CA GLY A 94 7.20 -14.33 -3.12
C GLY A 94 6.38 -15.26 -4.03
N THR A 95 6.37 -16.55 -3.73
CA THR A 95 5.65 -17.56 -4.49
C THR A 95 4.66 -18.32 -3.63
N THR A 96 3.57 -18.77 -4.24
CA THR A 96 2.57 -19.64 -3.60
C THR A 96 3.05 -21.09 -3.49
N GLN A 97 4.11 -21.46 -4.18
CA GLN A 97 4.74 -22.78 -4.09
C GLN A 97 5.71 -22.80 -2.90
N LYS A 98 5.79 -23.92 -2.20
CA LYS A 98 6.75 -24.15 -1.11
C LYS A 98 8.17 -24.40 -1.68
N ASN A 99 8.67 -23.42 -2.42
CA ASN A 99 10.00 -23.47 -2.99
C ASN A 99 10.70 -22.12 -2.74
N THR A 100 11.91 -22.19 -2.20
CA THR A 100 12.73 -21.00 -1.96
C THR A 100 14.07 -21.21 -2.63
N SER A 101 14.40 -20.34 -3.59
CA SER A 101 15.66 -20.36 -4.35
C SER A 101 16.28 -18.98 -4.38
N ASN A 102 17.57 -18.89 -4.08
CA ASN A 102 18.38 -17.67 -4.11
C ASN A 102 17.77 -16.47 -3.35
N ALA A 103 16.84 -16.73 -2.43
CA ALA A 103 16.19 -15.68 -1.67
C ALA A 103 17.17 -15.02 -0.70
N VAL A 104 17.15 -13.69 -0.62
CA VAL A 104 18.08 -12.87 0.18
C VAL A 104 17.37 -12.33 1.40
N PRO A 105 17.47 -13.00 2.57
CA PRO A 105 16.91 -12.48 3.82
C PRO A 105 17.75 -11.32 4.35
N ARG A 106 17.15 -10.51 5.22
CA ARG A 106 17.83 -9.41 5.93
C ARG A 106 17.77 -9.57 7.43
N GLY A 107 18.82 -9.08 8.09
CA GLY A 107 18.88 -9.03 9.55
C GLY A 107 17.84 -8.07 10.12
N VAL A 108 17.16 -8.49 11.18
CA VAL A 108 16.15 -7.71 11.88
C VAL A 108 16.42 -7.77 13.39
N ALA A 109 16.64 -6.60 13.99
CA ALA A 109 16.65 -6.46 15.46
C ALA A 109 15.21 -6.44 15.97
N LYS A 110 14.85 -7.43 16.79
CA LYS A 110 13.48 -7.69 17.24
C LYS A 110 13.30 -7.35 18.71
N ILE A 111 12.22 -6.65 19.05
CA ILE A 111 11.73 -6.46 20.42
C ILE A 111 10.32 -7.08 20.45
N GLY A 112 10.11 -8.03 21.37
CA GLY A 112 8.92 -8.89 21.38
C GLY A 112 8.97 -9.96 20.29
N ASN A 113 7.81 -10.38 19.79
CA ASN A 113 7.69 -11.44 18.79
C ASN A 113 7.06 -10.94 17.46
N PRO A 114 7.71 -10.01 16.74
CA PRO A 114 7.12 -9.44 15.52
C PRO A 114 6.85 -10.46 14.41
N LEU A 115 7.62 -11.55 14.35
CA LEU A 115 7.44 -12.57 13.30
C LEU A 115 6.05 -13.21 13.32
N ASN A 116 5.35 -13.23 14.45
CA ASN A 116 4.01 -13.79 14.55
C ASN A 116 2.96 -12.98 13.77
N PHE A 117 3.28 -11.75 13.42
CA PHE A 117 2.37 -10.80 12.79
C PHE A 117 2.72 -10.48 11.34
N LEU A 118 3.95 -10.82 10.90
CA LEU A 118 4.38 -10.57 9.53
C LEU A 118 3.63 -11.48 8.54
N TYR A 119 3.39 -10.93 7.34
CA TYR A 119 2.87 -11.72 6.23
C TYR A 119 3.84 -12.85 5.86
N GLU A 120 3.34 -14.07 5.75
CA GLU A 120 4.15 -15.26 5.44
C GLU A 120 3.91 -15.75 4.03
N TRP A 121 4.96 -15.79 3.23
CA TRP A 121 4.95 -16.44 1.93
C TRP A 121 5.30 -17.92 2.06
N PRO A 122 4.68 -18.82 1.26
CA PRO A 122 5.07 -20.23 1.19
C PRO A 122 6.48 -20.45 0.66
N GLY A 123 6.95 -19.58 -0.23
CA GLY A 123 8.29 -19.62 -0.82
C GLY A 123 8.71 -18.28 -1.39
N MET A 124 9.95 -18.22 -1.89
CA MET A 124 10.56 -17.01 -2.48
C MET A 124 11.52 -17.38 -3.59
N VAL A 125 11.50 -16.63 -4.67
CA VAL A 125 12.50 -16.71 -5.73
C VAL A 125 13.30 -15.41 -5.72
N GLY A 126 14.59 -15.53 -5.45
CA GLY A 126 15.54 -14.42 -5.50
C GLY A 126 16.21 -14.29 -6.86
N PRO A 127 16.99 -13.23 -7.05
CA PRO A 127 17.84 -13.08 -8.22
C PRO A 127 18.90 -14.18 -8.27
N GLU A 128 19.55 -14.34 -9.41
CA GLU A 128 20.72 -15.20 -9.54
C GLU A 128 21.74 -14.83 -8.46
N LEU A 129 22.39 -15.86 -7.86
CA LEU A 129 23.18 -15.69 -6.65
C LEU A 129 24.33 -14.68 -6.82
N PHE A 130 25.02 -14.73 -7.97
CA PHE A 130 26.09 -13.80 -8.29
C PHE A 130 25.59 -12.35 -8.34
N LEU A 131 24.46 -12.08 -9.00
CA LEU A 131 23.86 -10.73 -9.08
C LEU A 131 23.38 -10.24 -7.72
N SER A 132 22.87 -11.14 -6.86
CA SER A 132 22.43 -10.79 -5.51
C SER A 132 23.58 -10.27 -4.63
N GLN A 133 24.81 -10.70 -4.89
CA GLN A 133 26.02 -10.23 -4.19
C GLN A 133 26.51 -8.87 -4.70
N CYS A 134 26.18 -8.52 -5.94
CA CYS A 134 26.58 -7.28 -6.57
C CYS A 134 25.65 -6.12 -6.21
N ALA A 135 24.34 -6.37 -6.09
CA ALA A 135 23.34 -5.37 -5.78
C ALA A 135 23.45 -4.88 -4.32
N ASN A 136 23.23 -3.58 -4.10
CA ASN A 136 23.22 -3.00 -2.75
C ASN A 136 21.99 -3.43 -1.94
N GLY A 137 20.89 -3.76 -2.62
CA GLY A 137 19.66 -4.22 -2.00
C GLY A 137 18.91 -5.25 -2.84
N VAL A 138 18.15 -6.10 -2.15
CA VAL A 138 17.21 -7.05 -2.77
C VAL A 138 15.88 -6.94 -2.04
N GLY A 139 14.85 -6.51 -2.74
CA GLY A 139 13.53 -6.24 -2.17
C GLY A 139 12.41 -7.06 -2.80
N VAL A 140 11.39 -7.40 -2.01
CA VAL A 140 10.21 -8.13 -2.49
C VAL A 140 9.27 -7.16 -3.21
N ILE A 141 8.83 -7.53 -4.42
CA ILE A 141 7.91 -6.73 -5.23
C ILE A 141 6.45 -7.14 -5.09
N ASN A 142 6.18 -8.33 -4.56
CA ASN A 142 4.80 -8.80 -4.40
C ASN A 142 4.04 -7.96 -3.38
N THR A 143 2.76 -7.82 -3.64
CA THR A 143 1.79 -7.26 -2.72
C THR A 143 0.77 -8.32 -2.30
N ALA A 144 0.13 -8.09 -1.16
CA ALA A 144 -1.00 -8.89 -0.71
C ALA A 144 -2.27 -8.04 -0.91
N PRO A 145 -3.02 -8.24 -2.01
CA PRO A 145 -4.26 -7.51 -2.24
C PRO A 145 -5.29 -7.81 -1.15
N GLU A 146 -6.20 -6.88 -0.93
CA GLU A 146 -7.32 -7.06 -0.01
C GLU A 146 -8.30 -8.11 -0.55
N ILE A 147 -9.31 -8.45 0.26
CA ILE A 147 -10.32 -9.47 -0.07
C ILE A 147 -11.07 -9.22 -1.40
N ASP A 148 -11.12 -7.97 -1.84
CA ASP A 148 -11.74 -7.54 -3.10
C ASP A 148 -10.75 -7.42 -4.27
N GLY A 149 -9.52 -7.88 -4.10
CA GLY A 149 -8.47 -7.87 -5.12
C GLY A 149 -7.77 -6.52 -5.29
N VAL A 150 -8.15 -5.46 -4.55
CA VAL A 150 -7.57 -4.13 -4.66
C VAL A 150 -6.37 -3.99 -3.73
N VAL A 151 -5.26 -3.45 -4.25
CA VAL A 151 -4.06 -3.17 -3.45
C VAL A 151 -4.18 -1.79 -2.80
N ARG A 152 -4.28 -1.78 -1.48
CA ARG A 152 -4.34 -0.55 -0.66
C ARG A 152 -3.21 -0.46 0.35
N ARG A 153 -2.77 -1.62 0.83
CA ARG A 153 -1.70 -1.74 1.81
C ARG A 153 -0.61 -2.66 1.32
N VAL A 154 0.60 -2.34 1.69
CA VAL A 154 1.78 -3.13 1.33
C VAL A 154 2.53 -3.53 2.61
N PRO A 155 2.86 -4.81 2.80
CA PRO A 155 3.72 -5.22 3.88
C PRO A 155 5.13 -4.71 3.63
N LEU A 156 5.72 -4.03 4.60
CA LEU A 156 7.11 -3.56 4.52
C LEU A 156 8.10 -4.69 4.81
N LEU A 157 7.72 -5.63 5.66
CA LEU A 157 8.47 -6.85 5.94
C LEU A 157 7.57 -8.07 5.78
N MET A 158 8.14 -9.12 5.22
CA MET A 158 7.51 -10.42 5.04
C MET A 158 8.43 -11.50 5.57
N LYS A 159 7.91 -12.69 5.81
CA LYS A 159 8.71 -13.82 6.31
C LYS A 159 8.51 -15.08 5.50
N ILE A 160 9.49 -15.98 5.63
CA ILE A 160 9.38 -17.42 5.34
C ILE A 160 10.07 -18.15 6.49
N GLY A 161 9.30 -18.84 7.32
CA GLY A 161 9.78 -19.36 8.58
C GLY A 161 10.37 -18.26 9.47
N GLU A 162 11.64 -18.39 9.84
CA GLU A 162 12.34 -17.40 10.67
C GLU A 162 13.05 -16.28 9.88
N ASN A 163 13.15 -16.42 8.57
CA ASN A 163 13.81 -15.45 7.71
C ASN A 163 12.87 -14.31 7.34
N VAL A 164 13.42 -13.08 7.36
CA VAL A 164 12.68 -11.86 7.05
C VAL A 164 13.17 -11.27 5.72
N TYR A 165 12.23 -10.82 4.93
CA TYR A 165 12.44 -10.27 3.59
C TYR A 165 11.79 -8.89 3.51
N PRO A 166 12.58 -7.84 3.20
CA PRO A 166 12.05 -6.49 3.06
C PRO A 166 11.29 -6.32 1.73
N ASN A 167 10.28 -5.46 1.74
CA ASN A 167 9.67 -4.93 0.53
C ASN A 167 10.66 -4.01 -0.21
N MET A 168 10.49 -3.88 -1.53
CA MET A 168 11.33 -3.05 -2.40
C MET A 168 11.49 -1.62 -1.87
N ALA A 169 10.41 -0.97 -1.43
CA ALA A 169 10.45 0.42 -0.97
C ALA A 169 11.30 0.60 0.29
N ILE A 170 11.10 -0.25 1.31
CA ILE A 170 11.88 -0.13 2.55
C ILE A 170 13.34 -0.57 2.36
N GLU A 171 13.60 -1.49 1.43
CA GLU A 171 14.98 -1.87 1.06
C GLU A 171 15.69 -0.70 0.36
N THR A 172 14.96 0.08 -0.47
CA THR A 172 15.49 1.30 -1.09
C THR A 172 15.90 2.32 -0.02
N ILE A 173 15.06 2.55 0.99
CA ILE A 173 15.41 3.43 2.13
C ILE A 173 16.64 2.92 2.87
N ARG A 174 16.73 1.60 3.14
CA ARG A 174 17.89 1.00 3.80
C ARG A 174 19.18 1.25 3.03
N VAL A 175 19.14 1.08 1.71
CA VAL A 175 20.29 1.33 0.82
C VAL A 175 20.65 2.81 0.82
N ALA A 176 19.65 3.71 0.78
CA ALA A 176 19.86 5.15 0.78
C ALA A 176 20.58 5.66 2.04
N VAL A 177 20.24 5.10 3.22
CA VAL A 177 20.88 5.49 4.48
C VAL A 177 22.14 4.68 4.80
N GLY A 178 22.44 3.63 4.03
CA GLY A 178 23.64 2.81 4.20
C GLY A 178 23.63 1.88 5.43
N ASP A 179 22.44 1.58 6.02
CA ASP A 179 22.36 0.71 7.20
C ASP A 179 22.20 -0.77 6.80
N PRO A 180 22.79 -1.71 7.57
CA PRO A 180 22.72 -3.13 7.25
C PRO A 180 21.43 -3.83 7.72
N SER A 181 20.57 -3.19 8.54
CA SER A 181 19.53 -3.88 9.31
C SER A 181 18.21 -3.12 9.42
N TYR A 182 17.21 -3.80 9.96
CA TYR A 182 15.92 -3.26 10.35
C TYR A 182 15.69 -3.41 11.85
N GLN A 183 14.89 -2.54 12.45
CA GLN A 183 14.44 -2.64 13.83
C GLN A 183 12.91 -2.73 13.85
N VAL A 184 12.38 -3.75 14.55
CA VAL A 184 10.94 -3.98 14.64
C VAL A 184 10.56 -4.28 16.07
N LYS A 185 9.57 -3.56 16.58
CA LYS A 185 8.99 -3.76 17.89
C LYS A 185 7.56 -4.26 17.77
N ALA A 186 7.23 -5.28 18.55
CA ALA A 186 5.88 -5.80 18.65
C ALA A 186 5.48 -6.01 20.11
N ASP A 187 4.20 -5.92 20.37
CA ASP A 187 3.54 -6.31 21.60
C ASP A 187 2.66 -7.56 21.39
N ASN A 188 1.70 -7.81 22.28
CA ASN A 188 0.79 -8.95 22.18
C ASN A 188 -0.30 -8.78 21.09
N PHE A 189 -0.44 -7.59 20.53
CA PHE A 189 -1.50 -7.25 19.58
C PHE A 189 -0.98 -7.02 18.16
N GLY A 190 0.34 -6.87 17.98
CA GLY A 190 0.92 -6.65 16.67
C GLY A 190 2.25 -5.90 16.69
N VAL A 191 2.67 -5.51 15.48
CA VAL A 191 3.80 -4.61 15.30
C VAL A 191 3.39 -3.22 15.76
N THR A 192 4.23 -2.61 16.62
CA THR A 192 3.98 -1.27 17.17
C THR A 192 4.90 -0.19 16.61
N ALA A 193 6.07 -0.60 16.12
CA ALA A 193 7.01 0.32 15.48
C ALA A 193 7.96 -0.45 14.56
N MET A 194 8.29 0.18 13.45
CA MET A 194 9.29 -0.28 12.51
C MET A 194 10.22 0.88 12.12
N ARG A 195 11.51 0.59 11.97
CA ARG A 195 12.50 1.62 11.63
C ARG A 195 13.66 1.02 10.84
N VAL A 196 14.21 1.79 9.91
CA VAL A 196 15.56 1.63 9.40
C VAL A 196 16.45 2.56 10.25
N PRO A 197 17.52 2.06 10.92
CA PRO A 197 18.45 2.92 11.64
C PRO A 197 19.02 4.00 10.69
N GLY A 198 19.15 5.25 11.18
CA GLY A 198 19.51 6.38 10.33
C GLY A 198 18.33 7.02 9.58
N TYR A 199 17.15 6.42 9.63
CA TYR A 199 15.90 6.95 9.09
C TYR A 199 14.82 7.09 10.20
N ALA A 200 13.73 7.76 9.88
CA ALA A 200 12.63 7.94 10.82
C ALA A 200 11.91 6.62 11.15
N THR A 201 11.16 6.61 12.25
CA THR A 201 10.24 5.51 12.56
C THR A 201 9.05 5.56 11.62
N ILE A 202 8.71 4.43 11.02
CA ILE A 202 7.60 4.28 10.08
C ILE A 202 6.43 3.68 10.86
N ASN A 203 5.29 4.37 10.87
CA ASN A 203 4.05 3.84 11.43
C ASN A 203 3.46 2.81 10.50
N THR A 204 3.11 1.65 11.05
CA THR A 204 2.51 0.53 10.30
C THR A 204 1.26 0.05 11.03
N ASP A 205 0.47 -0.78 10.35
CA ASP A 205 -0.55 -1.57 11.04
C ASP A 205 0.11 -2.72 11.84
N ALA A 206 -0.72 -3.46 12.58
CA ALA A 206 -0.28 -4.59 13.41
C ALA A 206 0.49 -5.69 12.64
N ASN A 207 0.39 -5.72 11.31
CA ASN A 207 1.06 -6.68 10.43
C ASN A 207 2.24 -6.08 9.65
N ALA A 208 2.80 -4.97 10.13
CA ALA A 208 3.88 -4.23 9.46
C ALA A 208 3.53 -3.77 8.03
N ARG A 209 2.26 -3.41 7.77
CA ARG A 209 1.81 -2.90 6.48
C ARG A 209 1.58 -1.39 6.57
N ILE A 210 1.82 -0.68 5.47
CA ILE A 210 1.46 0.72 5.29
C ILE A 210 0.29 0.85 4.31
N TRP A 211 -0.57 1.85 4.53
CA TRP A 211 -1.53 2.30 3.53
C TRP A 211 -0.79 3.15 2.50
N LEU A 212 -1.04 2.87 1.22
CA LEU A 212 -0.45 3.64 0.14
C LEU A 212 -1.25 4.92 -0.09
N ARG A 213 -0.53 6.03 -0.23
CA ARG A 213 -1.09 7.27 -0.76
C ARG A 213 -1.02 7.25 -2.29
N TRP A 214 -2.06 7.80 -2.91
CA TRP A 214 -2.22 7.81 -4.37
C TRP A 214 -2.27 9.25 -4.90
N ASN A 215 -1.71 10.18 -4.14
CA ASN A 215 -1.75 11.61 -4.37
C ASN A 215 -0.55 12.16 -5.17
N LYS A 216 0.34 11.29 -5.63
CA LYS A 216 1.50 11.71 -6.44
C LYS A 216 1.41 11.21 -7.88
N GLU A 217 1.83 12.09 -8.78
CA GLU A 217 2.15 11.76 -10.17
C GLU A 217 3.66 11.74 -10.32
N PHE A 218 4.17 10.80 -11.10
CA PHE A 218 5.61 10.59 -11.27
C PHE A 218 6.05 11.07 -12.65
N ASN A 219 7.19 11.73 -12.71
CA ASN A 219 7.84 12.02 -13.98
C ASN A 219 8.22 10.71 -14.67
N THR A 220 7.96 10.59 -15.96
CA THR A 220 8.26 9.40 -16.76
C THR A 220 9.16 9.76 -17.92
N ILE A 221 10.23 8.97 -18.14
CA ILE A 221 11.17 9.12 -19.24
C ILE A 221 11.34 7.75 -19.89
N SER A 222 11.21 7.66 -21.20
CA SER A 222 11.48 6.41 -21.94
C SER A 222 12.93 5.98 -21.77
N ALA A 223 13.18 4.69 -21.59
CA ALA A 223 14.54 4.13 -21.64
C ALA A 223 15.21 4.32 -23.00
N ALA A 224 14.47 4.63 -24.07
CA ALA A 224 14.99 5.00 -25.37
C ALA A 224 15.53 6.43 -25.42
N SER A 225 15.27 7.27 -24.42
CA SER A 225 15.75 8.67 -24.36
C SER A 225 17.27 8.75 -24.48
N GLN A 226 17.74 9.89 -24.97
CA GLN A 226 19.17 10.27 -24.97
C GLN A 226 19.49 11.27 -23.85
N ASP A 227 18.46 11.73 -23.12
CA ASP A 227 18.62 12.73 -22.06
C ASP A 227 17.83 12.28 -20.81
N PHE A 228 18.55 12.01 -19.74
CA PHE A 228 18.03 11.66 -18.43
C PHE A 228 18.25 12.78 -17.40
N SER A 229 18.59 13.99 -17.81
CA SER A 229 18.89 15.12 -16.90
C SER A 229 17.73 15.44 -15.96
N ALA A 230 16.47 15.23 -16.39
CA ALA A 230 15.30 15.42 -15.55
C ALA A 230 15.16 14.38 -14.41
N ALA A 231 15.96 13.33 -14.41
CA ALA A 231 16.05 12.33 -13.34
C ALA A 231 17.17 12.63 -12.33
N ALA A 232 17.95 13.68 -12.54
CA ALA A 232 19.06 14.04 -11.66
C ALA A 232 18.61 14.23 -10.22
N GLY A 233 19.33 13.65 -9.27
CA GLY A 233 19.04 13.71 -7.83
C GLY A 233 17.84 12.89 -7.38
N THR A 234 17.03 12.33 -8.28
CA THR A 234 15.85 11.52 -7.91
C THR A 234 16.19 10.03 -7.75
N THR A 235 15.38 9.31 -6.99
CA THR A 235 15.36 7.84 -7.05
C THR A 235 14.70 7.42 -8.34
N VAL A 236 15.36 6.59 -9.11
CA VAL A 236 14.85 6.09 -10.39
C VAL A 236 14.24 4.71 -10.21
N ILE A 237 13.03 4.49 -10.75
CA ILE A 237 12.42 3.16 -10.85
C ILE A 237 12.35 2.77 -12.32
N ILE A 238 13.05 1.69 -12.72
CA ILE A 238 12.99 1.15 -14.08
C ILE A 238 11.78 0.21 -14.16
N ALA A 239 10.83 0.56 -14.99
CA ALA A 239 9.51 -0.08 -15.06
C ALA A 239 9.21 -0.65 -16.45
N LEU A 240 8.67 -1.85 -16.51
CA LEU A 240 8.14 -2.45 -17.74
C LEU A 240 6.75 -1.86 -18.02
N THR A 241 6.58 -1.15 -19.12
CA THR A 241 5.31 -0.53 -19.49
C THR A 241 4.85 -0.90 -20.90
N ALA A 242 5.71 -1.50 -21.71
CA ALA A 242 5.34 -1.95 -23.06
C ALA A 242 4.21 -3.00 -23.00
N GLU A 243 3.32 -2.94 -23.98
CA GLU A 243 2.12 -3.77 -24.05
C GLU A 243 2.48 -5.27 -24.02
N GLY A 244 1.82 -6.02 -23.15
CA GLY A 244 2.09 -7.46 -22.94
C GLY A 244 3.29 -7.80 -22.05
N LEU A 245 4.08 -6.82 -21.60
CA LEU A 245 5.21 -7.05 -20.68
C LEU A 245 4.89 -6.73 -19.22
N SER A 246 3.96 -5.81 -19.00
CA SER A 246 3.62 -5.31 -17.66
C SER A 246 2.39 -6.02 -17.10
N SER A 247 2.37 -6.18 -15.78
CA SER A 247 1.18 -6.62 -15.05
C SER A 247 0.33 -5.40 -14.66
N ILE A 248 -0.99 -5.57 -14.71
CA ILE A 248 -1.95 -4.56 -14.27
C ILE A 248 -2.49 -4.98 -12.91
N VAL A 249 -2.58 -4.03 -11.99
CA VAL A 249 -3.09 -4.21 -10.63
C VAL A 249 -4.26 -3.28 -10.37
N ALA A 250 -5.27 -3.77 -9.65
CA ALA A 250 -6.38 -2.95 -9.20
C ALA A 250 -5.95 -2.11 -7.98
N THR A 251 -6.18 -0.79 -8.06
CA THR A 251 -5.87 0.19 -7.01
C THR A 251 -7.11 1.02 -6.67
N PRO A 252 -7.12 1.78 -5.57
CA PRO A 252 -8.21 2.71 -5.26
C PRO A 252 -8.50 3.75 -6.36
N THR A 253 -7.50 4.09 -7.16
CA THR A 253 -7.58 5.06 -8.26
C THR A 253 -7.80 4.42 -9.63
N GLY A 254 -8.17 3.13 -9.67
CA GLY A 254 -8.38 2.35 -10.89
C GLY A 254 -7.23 1.37 -11.18
N GLU A 255 -7.26 0.79 -12.36
CA GLU A 255 -6.21 -0.13 -12.83
C GLU A 255 -4.94 0.64 -13.16
N LYS A 256 -3.80 0.12 -12.72
CA LYS A 256 -2.48 0.71 -12.89
C LYS A 256 -1.44 -0.37 -13.20
N TYR A 257 -0.34 0.01 -13.81
CA TYR A 257 0.84 -0.86 -13.92
C TYR A 257 1.40 -1.21 -12.53
N ASP A 258 1.93 -2.40 -12.37
CA ASP A 258 2.38 -2.94 -11.07
C ASP A 258 3.52 -2.13 -10.43
N TYR A 259 4.42 -1.51 -11.22
CA TYR A 259 5.50 -0.67 -10.70
C TYR A 259 4.99 0.50 -9.83
N VAL A 260 3.75 0.95 -10.08
CA VAL A 260 3.13 2.05 -9.33
C VAL A 260 3.01 1.72 -7.84
N ILE A 261 2.91 0.43 -7.50
CA ILE A 261 2.90 -0.02 -6.11
C ILE A 261 4.25 0.30 -5.43
N SER A 262 5.37 -0.03 -6.08
CA SER A 262 6.70 0.26 -5.56
C SER A 262 6.94 1.77 -5.45
N ALA A 263 6.51 2.55 -6.46
CA ALA A 263 6.64 3.99 -6.48
C ALA A 263 5.83 4.67 -5.36
N ASN A 264 4.53 4.33 -5.22
CA ASN A 264 3.71 4.90 -4.15
C ASN A 264 4.11 4.40 -2.76
N SER A 265 4.62 3.16 -2.64
CA SER A 265 5.15 2.65 -1.37
C SER A 265 6.35 3.47 -0.91
N LEU A 266 7.30 3.72 -1.81
CA LEU A 266 8.48 4.51 -1.53
C LEU A 266 8.10 5.97 -1.22
N GLN A 267 7.25 6.57 -2.05
CA GLN A 267 6.82 7.95 -1.86
C GLN A 267 6.08 8.15 -0.52
N THR A 268 5.17 7.24 -0.16
CA THR A 268 4.48 7.28 1.15
C THR A 268 5.46 7.29 2.32
N ILE A 269 6.57 6.53 2.20
CA ILE A 269 7.61 6.50 3.24
C ILE A 269 8.41 7.80 3.23
N LEU A 270 8.80 8.32 2.06
CA LEU A 270 9.58 9.55 1.91
C LEU A 270 8.82 10.77 2.42
N ASP A 271 7.53 10.88 2.13
CA ASP A 271 6.68 11.96 2.63
C ASP A 271 6.48 11.87 4.16
N GLY A 272 6.75 10.71 4.79
CA GLY A 272 6.51 10.47 6.22
C GLY A 272 5.02 10.45 6.60
N GLU A 273 4.14 10.47 5.64
CA GLU A 273 2.70 10.60 5.78
C GLU A 273 1.99 9.25 5.80
N THR A 274 2.39 8.40 6.74
CA THR A 274 1.77 7.08 6.87
C THR A 274 0.37 7.18 7.47
N ILE A 275 -0.61 6.68 6.73
CA ILE A 275 -2.01 6.64 7.14
C ILE A 275 -2.17 5.60 8.25
N THR A 276 -2.80 6.02 9.35
CA THR A 276 -3.19 5.14 10.44
C THR A 276 -4.70 4.86 10.41
N ARG A 277 -5.11 3.82 11.06
CA ARG A 277 -6.52 3.50 11.20
C ARG A 277 -7.00 3.84 12.61
N PHE A 278 -8.20 4.41 12.71
CA PHE A 278 -8.86 4.64 13.99
C PHE A 278 -9.13 3.31 14.71
N ASP A 279 -9.18 3.31 16.04
CA ASP A 279 -9.35 2.11 16.84
C ASP A 279 -10.72 1.46 16.62
N ASN A 280 -10.73 0.18 16.28
CA ASN A 280 -11.92 -0.60 15.98
C ASN A 280 -12.90 -0.67 17.17
N LEU A 281 -12.38 -0.75 18.40
CA LEU A 281 -13.21 -0.85 19.59
C LEU A 281 -13.95 0.46 19.84
N LEU A 282 -13.25 1.59 19.66
CA LEU A 282 -13.86 2.92 19.78
C LEU A 282 -14.93 3.15 18.70
N GLU A 283 -14.69 2.75 17.46
CA GLU A 283 -15.70 2.79 16.39
C GLU A 283 -16.96 2.01 16.75
N LEU A 284 -16.78 0.81 17.31
CA LEU A 284 -17.91 -0.04 17.74
C LEU A 284 -18.66 0.58 18.91
N MET A 285 -17.96 1.16 19.89
CA MET A 285 -18.57 1.85 21.03
C MET A 285 -19.35 3.07 20.57
N LEU A 286 -18.84 3.84 19.62
CA LEU A 286 -19.55 4.97 19.01
C LEU A 286 -20.83 4.52 18.29
N ALA A 287 -20.76 3.44 17.50
CA ALA A 287 -21.92 2.88 16.82
C ALA A 287 -22.98 2.44 17.83
N PHE A 288 -22.60 1.77 18.91
CA PHE A 288 -23.51 1.37 19.99
C PHE A 288 -24.15 2.60 20.68
N PHE A 289 -23.35 3.61 21.00
CA PHE A 289 -23.84 4.84 21.61
C PHE A 289 -24.87 5.55 20.73
N VAL A 290 -24.57 5.70 19.43
CA VAL A 290 -25.48 6.28 18.45
C VAL A 290 -26.80 5.47 18.39
N GLY A 291 -26.74 4.15 18.40
CA GLY A 291 -27.91 3.29 18.47
C GLY A 291 -28.77 3.57 19.69
N CYS A 292 -28.18 3.67 20.88
CA CYS A 292 -28.88 4.01 22.12
C CYS A 292 -29.57 5.39 22.05
N VAL A 293 -28.85 6.41 21.55
CA VAL A 293 -29.39 7.76 21.37
C VAL A 293 -30.62 7.75 20.44
N ILE A 294 -30.54 7.03 19.32
CA ILE A 294 -31.64 6.92 18.35
C ILE A 294 -32.86 6.26 19.01
N ILE A 295 -32.71 5.20 19.79
CA ILE A 295 -33.82 4.55 20.52
C ILE A 295 -34.50 5.55 21.46
N VAL A 296 -33.72 6.29 22.23
CA VAL A 296 -34.25 7.30 23.16
C VAL A 296 -34.99 8.41 22.39
N VAL A 297 -34.39 8.95 21.35
CA VAL A 297 -35.02 9.99 20.52
C VAL A 297 -36.30 9.46 19.88
N CYS A 298 -36.30 8.26 19.30
CA CYS A 298 -37.51 7.63 18.75
C CYS A 298 -38.64 7.51 19.76
N ARG A 299 -38.34 7.40 21.03
CA ARG A 299 -39.38 7.25 22.10
C ARG A 299 -40.11 8.56 22.37
N TYR A 300 -39.44 9.72 22.29
CA TYR A 300 -39.95 10.99 22.80
C TYR A 300 -40.23 12.03 21.72
N THR A 301 -39.77 11.83 20.46
CA THR A 301 -39.85 12.86 19.41
C THR A 301 -40.74 12.43 18.23
N PRO A 302 -41.22 13.34 17.39
CA PRO A 302 -41.97 13.03 16.17
C PRO A 302 -41.11 12.27 15.15
N TYR A 303 -41.73 11.50 14.24
CA TYR A 303 -41.01 10.67 13.24
C TYR A 303 -40.06 11.43 12.35
N TRP A 304 -40.39 12.66 11.96
CA TRP A 304 -39.54 13.47 11.08
C TRP A 304 -38.19 13.85 11.71
N THR A 305 -38.12 13.91 13.05
CA THR A 305 -36.87 14.21 13.75
C THR A 305 -35.82 13.11 13.56
N ILE A 306 -36.26 11.87 13.38
CA ILE A 306 -35.36 10.74 13.13
C ILE A 306 -34.74 10.88 11.74
N ALA A 307 -35.58 11.20 10.73
CA ALA A 307 -35.08 11.45 9.38
C ALA A 307 -34.08 12.61 9.35
N LEU A 308 -34.38 13.69 10.09
CA LEU A 308 -33.47 14.84 10.25
C LEU A 308 -32.16 14.43 10.92
N LEU A 309 -32.22 13.69 12.04
CA LEU A 309 -31.01 13.20 12.74
C LEU A 309 -30.15 12.28 11.87
N LEU A 310 -30.79 11.36 11.13
CA LEU A 310 -30.06 10.50 10.19
C LEU A 310 -29.41 11.32 9.09
N GLY A 311 -30.10 12.33 8.53
CA GLY A 311 -29.55 13.21 7.50
C GLY A 311 -28.37 14.04 8.01
N VAL A 312 -28.56 14.74 9.13
CA VAL A 312 -27.52 15.58 9.76
C VAL A 312 -26.36 14.72 10.25
N GLY A 313 -26.65 13.55 10.87
CA GLY A 313 -25.62 12.61 11.34
C GLY A 313 -24.80 12.02 10.19
N THR A 314 -25.45 11.68 9.07
CA THR A 314 -24.75 11.19 7.87
C THR A 314 -23.85 12.29 7.28
N PHE A 315 -24.38 13.50 7.09
CA PHE A 315 -23.62 14.62 6.56
C PHE A 315 -22.45 14.99 7.48
N GLY A 316 -22.70 15.13 8.79
CA GLY A 316 -21.65 15.44 9.76
C GLY A 316 -20.59 14.34 9.85
N GLY A 317 -21.00 13.08 9.80
CA GLY A 317 -20.11 11.94 9.82
C GLY A 317 -19.22 11.85 8.58
N LEU A 318 -19.78 12.09 7.38
CA LEU A 318 -19.00 12.12 6.14
C LEU A 318 -17.98 13.27 6.14
N ASN A 319 -18.36 14.44 6.63
CA ASN A 319 -17.40 15.56 6.80
C ASN A 319 -16.31 15.20 7.82
N TYR A 320 -16.67 14.53 8.91
CA TYR A 320 -15.69 14.11 9.91
C TYR A 320 -14.69 13.10 9.33
N THR A 321 -15.13 12.14 8.48
CA THR A 321 -14.19 11.20 7.81
C THR A 321 -13.18 11.93 6.94
N THR A 322 -13.58 12.98 6.24
CA THR A 322 -12.68 13.81 5.42
C THR A 322 -11.66 14.55 6.30
N ILE A 323 -12.13 15.22 7.37
CA ILE A 323 -11.25 15.93 8.31
C ILE A 323 -10.27 14.96 9.01
N ALA A 324 -10.73 13.78 9.41
CA ALA A 324 -9.87 12.75 10.01
C ALA A 324 -8.81 12.26 9.01
N PHE A 325 -9.20 12.12 7.74
CA PHE A 325 -8.28 11.72 6.68
C PHE A 325 -7.23 12.79 6.36
N ASP A 326 -7.56 14.07 6.43
CA ASP A 326 -6.59 15.18 6.37
C ASP A 326 -5.54 15.08 7.49
N GLY A 327 -5.94 14.50 8.64
CA GLY A 327 -5.04 14.14 9.75
C GLY A 327 -4.38 12.75 9.62
N LEU A 328 -4.42 12.12 8.43
CA LEU A 328 -3.88 10.80 8.13
C LEU A 328 -4.51 9.67 8.95
N VAL A 329 -5.79 9.81 9.30
CA VAL A 329 -6.55 8.80 10.04
C VAL A 329 -7.74 8.32 9.24
N LEU A 330 -7.78 7.01 8.94
CA LEU A 330 -8.95 6.36 8.36
C LEU A 330 -9.98 6.03 9.45
N PHE A 331 -11.10 6.74 9.44
CA PHE A 331 -12.23 6.52 10.31
C PHE A 331 -13.35 5.77 9.59
N ASP A 332 -13.78 4.60 10.13
CA ASP A 332 -14.84 3.78 9.54
C ASP A 332 -16.22 4.23 10.00
N ILE A 333 -16.86 5.11 9.25
CA ILE A 333 -18.22 5.54 9.51
C ILE A 333 -19.29 4.48 9.19
N THR A 334 -18.95 3.44 8.45
CA THR A 334 -19.89 2.46 7.89
C THR A 334 -20.74 1.81 8.99
N TRP A 335 -20.10 1.44 10.11
CA TRP A 335 -20.81 0.85 11.25
C TRP A 335 -21.77 1.79 11.93
N ILE A 336 -21.35 3.03 12.12
CA ILE A 336 -22.15 4.07 12.76
C ILE A 336 -23.40 4.33 11.92
N LEU A 337 -23.23 4.50 10.60
CA LEU A 337 -24.35 4.71 9.68
C LEU A 337 -25.25 3.49 9.60
N LEU A 338 -24.71 2.29 9.43
CA LEU A 338 -25.50 1.06 9.34
C LEU A 338 -26.33 0.85 10.61
N THR A 339 -25.72 1.03 11.78
CA THR A 339 -26.43 0.94 13.07
C THR A 339 -27.52 2.01 13.16
N ALA A 340 -27.20 3.26 12.81
CA ALA A 340 -28.15 4.36 12.83
C ALA A 340 -29.37 4.09 11.95
N PHE A 341 -29.16 3.64 10.72
CA PHE A 341 -30.26 3.31 9.80
C PHE A 341 -31.09 2.10 10.26
N ILE A 342 -30.46 0.99 10.66
CA ILE A 342 -31.16 -0.21 11.10
C ILE A 342 -31.97 0.06 12.38
N VAL A 343 -31.34 0.66 13.37
CA VAL A 343 -31.99 0.96 14.66
C VAL A 343 -33.08 2.02 14.48
N GLY A 344 -32.82 3.05 13.69
CA GLY A 344 -33.79 4.10 13.36
C GLY A 344 -35.02 3.56 12.64
N PHE A 345 -34.81 2.75 11.59
CA PHE A 345 -35.90 2.10 10.86
C PHE A 345 -36.72 1.16 11.76
N HIS A 346 -36.03 0.28 12.48
CA HIS A 346 -36.69 -0.68 13.36
C HIS A 346 -37.51 0.01 14.46
N SER A 347 -36.93 0.98 15.14
CA SER A 347 -37.60 1.72 16.22
C SER A 347 -38.79 2.52 15.70
N THR A 348 -38.68 3.13 14.53
CA THR A 348 -39.80 3.86 13.89
C THR A 348 -40.92 2.91 13.49
N PHE A 349 -40.57 1.74 12.91
CA PHE A 349 -41.53 0.74 12.49
C PHE A 349 -42.28 0.14 13.68
N LEU A 350 -41.58 -0.21 14.75
CA LEU A 350 -42.23 -0.71 15.99
C LEU A 350 -43.19 0.33 16.57
N ARG A 351 -42.81 1.57 16.65
CA ARG A 351 -43.66 2.65 17.13
C ARG A 351 -44.90 2.83 16.26
N PHE A 352 -44.73 2.78 14.94
CA PHE A 352 -45.87 2.83 14.01
C PHE A 352 -46.86 1.70 14.26
N ILE A 353 -46.42 0.46 14.46
CA ILE A 353 -47.26 -0.70 14.76
C ILE A 353 -48.01 -0.47 16.07
N LEU A 354 -47.31 -0.03 17.11
CA LEU A 354 -47.93 0.19 18.44
C LEU A 354 -49.00 1.28 18.37
N GLU A 355 -48.72 2.41 17.72
CA GLU A 355 -49.72 3.49 17.54
C GLU A 355 -50.89 3.03 16.68
N PHE A 356 -50.66 2.25 15.64
CA PHE A 356 -51.74 1.69 14.80
C PHE A 356 -52.64 0.76 15.58
N ARG A 357 -52.06 -0.15 16.37
CA ARG A 357 -52.82 -1.04 17.25
C ARG A 357 -53.63 -0.29 18.29
N LEU A 358 -53.07 0.71 18.92
CA LEU A 358 -53.73 1.56 19.89
C LEU A 358 -54.92 2.30 19.27
N LYS A 359 -54.76 2.89 18.08
CA LYS A 359 -55.83 3.54 17.33
C LYS A 359 -56.96 2.54 16.95
N GLN A 360 -56.64 1.29 16.59
CA GLN A 360 -57.65 0.27 16.33
C GLN A 360 -58.40 -0.15 17.58
N GLN A 361 -57.73 -0.25 18.72
CA GLN A 361 -58.41 -0.57 20.01
C GLN A 361 -59.39 0.53 20.41
N ILE A 362 -58.97 1.79 20.31
CA ILE A 362 -59.85 2.95 20.61
C ILE A 362 -61.06 2.96 19.66
N ARG A 363 -60.89 2.74 18.34
CA ARG A 363 -62.02 2.66 17.39
C ARG A 363 -62.99 1.52 17.65
N LYS A 364 -62.61 0.46 18.34
CA LYS A 364 -63.49 -0.65 18.69
C LYS A 364 -64.27 -0.40 19.98
N GLN A 365 -63.86 0.58 20.77
CA GLN A 365 -64.52 0.97 22.01
C GLN A 365 -65.59 2.08 21.82
N PHE A 366 -65.54 2.78 20.71
CA PHE A 366 -66.54 3.74 20.25
C PHE A 366 -67.23 3.22 18.98
#